data_63d22938f4f0202c3af236b552bc6ed5
#
_entry.id   63d22938f4f0202c3af236b552bc6ed5
#
_cell.length_a   1.000
_cell.length_b   1.000
_cell.length_c   1.000
_cell.angle_alpha   90.00
_cell.angle_beta   90.00
_cell.angle_gamma   90.00
#
_symmetry.space_group_name_H-M   'P 1'
#
loop_
_entity.id
_entity.type
_entity.pdbx_description
1 polymer ?
#
loop_
_entity_poly.entity_id
_entity_poly.type
_entity_poly.pdbx_seq_one_letter_code
_entity_poly.pdbx_strand_id
1 'polypeptide(L)'
;SVDGELQWQSGTWFKNREPAHTYYITLRVKATDNSFASKPADRLKVTTPDALLIDGPAGAVSFEAKGTYGQTLSEIPVQLATGFQVVNYSGAPVSGTWSFSVNQSGTSASSIYPEVKGTTAYQVEFSPEGAPEGQYGNSLTRNVIPEIAPKELRAVLTTPIEKDYDGSTDIALKATVEIGTPGQSDNIQNYN
;
A
#
# COMPACT_ATOMS: atom_id res chain seq x y z
N SER A 1 -33.66 -10.15 -3.53
CA SER A 1 -34.62 -11.13 -3.05
C SER A 1 -33.85 -12.34 -2.52
N VAL A 2 -33.95 -12.58 -1.26
CA VAL A 2 -33.66 -13.88 -0.69
C VAL A 2 -34.93 -14.70 -0.97
N ASP A 3 -34.79 -15.83 -1.65
CA ASP A 3 -35.87 -16.78 -1.89
C ASP A 3 -37.06 -16.34 -2.77
N GLY A 4 -36.82 -15.51 -3.76
CA GLY A 4 -37.82 -15.20 -4.79
C GLY A 4 -38.87 -14.15 -4.45
N GLU A 5 -38.90 -13.62 -3.24
CA GLU A 5 -39.80 -12.54 -2.88
C GLU A 5 -39.26 -11.16 -3.32
N LEU A 6 -40.13 -10.36 -3.95
CA LEU A 6 -39.82 -9.00 -4.37
C LEU A 6 -39.90 -8.05 -3.15
N GLN A 7 -38.74 -7.54 -2.73
CA GLN A 7 -38.70 -6.48 -1.72
C GLN A 7 -38.70 -5.11 -2.42
N TRP A 8 -39.69 -4.29 -2.12
CA TRP A 8 -39.85 -2.96 -2.72
C TRP A 8 -39.30 -1.88 -1.79
N GLN A 9 -38.51 -0.95 -2.36
CA GLN A 9 -38.04 0.23 -1.68
C GLN A 9 -38.30 1.49 -2.53
N SER A 10 -38.39 2.64 -1.89
CA SER A 10 -38.64 3.94 -2.56
C SER A 10 -37.36 4.68 -2.92
N GLY A 11 -36.22 4.08 -2.91
CA GLY A 11 -34.94 4.70 -3.23
C GLY A 11 -34.24 4.01 -4.40
N THR A 12 -33.28 4.73 -4.99
CA THR A 12 -32.45 4.24 -6.09
C THR A 12 -31.17 3.53 -5.62
N TRP A 13 -30.90 3.51 -4.32
CA TRP A 13 -29.70 2.95 -3.73
C TRP A 13 -29.97 1.63 -3.03
N PHE A 14 -29.24 0.60 -3.43
CA PHE A 14 -29.25 -0.72 -2.80
C PHE A 14 -27.99 -0.86 -1.94
N LYS A 15 -28.13 -0.56 -0.64
CA LYS A 15 -27.02 -0.63 0.33
C LYS A 15 -26.87 -2.03 0.92
N ASN A 16 -25.69 -2.31 1.49
CA ASN A 16 -25.39 -3.53 2.25
C ASN A 16 -25.66 -4.81 1.44
N ARG A 17 -25.21 -4.84 0.20
CA ARG A 17 -25.28 -6.02 -0.66
C ARG A 17 -24.03 -6.87 -0.46
N GLU A 18 -24.21 -8.19 -0.52
CA GLU A 18 -23.09 -9.12 -0.43
C GLU A 18 -22.17 -8.98 -1.65
N PRO A 19 -20.83 -9.04 -1.47
CA PRO A 19 -19.89 -9.09 -2.58
C PRO A 19 -20.08 -10.34 -3.43
N ALA A 20 -19.61 -10.30 -4.68
CA ALA A 20 -19.65 -11.41 -5.64
C ALA A 20 -21.04 -12.06 -5.82
N HIS A 21 -22.12 -11.33 -5.54
CA HIS A 21 -23.47 -11.85 -5.56
C HIS A 21 -24.28 -11.28 -6.73
N THR A 22 -25.15 -12.11 -7.34
CA THR A 22 -26.03 -11.68 -8.42
C THR A 22 -27.41 -11.30 -7.89
N TYR A 23 -27.83 -10.08 -8.18
CA TYR A 23 -29.14 -9.54 -7.85
C TYR A 23 -29.97 -9.33 -9.14
N TYR A 24 -31.26 -9.52 -9.02
CA TYR A 24 -32.22 -9.19 -10.07
C TYR A 24 -33.05 -8.00 -9.62
N ILE A 25 -32.95 -6.90 -10.34
CA ILE A 25 -33.60 -5.62 -10.01
C ILE A 25 -34.72 -5.38 -11.02
N THR A 26 -35.88 -4.94 -10.54
CA THR A 26 -36.98 -4.48 -11.37
C THR A 26 -37.54 -3.17 -10.82
N LEU A 27 -38.16 -2.39 -11.67
CA LEU A 27 -38.77 -1.12 -11.32
C LEU A 27 -40.28 -1.16 -11.58
N ARG A 28 -41.05 -0.44 -10.78
CA ARG A 28 -42.46 -0.15 -11.04
C ARG A 28 -42.80 1.26 -10.57
N VAL A 29 -43.81 1.83 -11.19
CA VAL A 29 -44.40 3.06 -10.68
C VAL A 29 -45.27 2.72 -9.48
N LYS A 30 -45.10 3.45 -8.37
CA LYS A 30 -45.92 3.30 -7.17
C LYS A 30 -47.35 3.77 -7.47
N ALA A 31 -48.36 3.12 -6.87
CA ALA A 31 -49.73 3.58 -6.89
C ALA A 31 -49.83 4.96 -6.24
N THR A 32 -50.74 5.79 -6.78
CA THR A 32 -51.15 7.08 -6.21
C THR A 32 -52.66 7.03 -5.97
N ASP A 33 -53.22 8.06 -5.35
CA ASP A 33 -54.67 8.16 -5.09
C ASP A 33 -55.50 8.09 -6.38
N ASN A 34 -54.89 8.44 -7.53
CA ASN A 34 -55.55 8.52 -8.82
C ASN A 34 -55.05 7.46 -9.84
N SER A 35 -54.17 6.53 -9.43
CA SER A 35 -53.63 5.54 -10.32
C SER A 35 -53.19 4.25 -9.60
N PHE A 36 -53.37 3.11 -10.26
CA PHE A 36 -52.82 1.84 -9.79
C PHE A 36 -51.31 1.79 -10.01
N ALA A 37 -50.61 0.94 -9.24
CA ALA A 37 -49.22 0.65 -9.51
C ALA A 37 -49.03 0.04 -10.90
N SER A 38 -47.96 0.43 -11.61
CA SER A 38 -47.64 -0.20 -12.89
C SER A 38 -47.26 -1.67 -12.73
N LYS A 39 -47.31 -2.43 -13.83
CA LYS A 39 -46.62 -3.71 -13.87
C LYS A 39 -45.11 -3.49 -13.65
N PRO A 40 -44.41 -4.41 -12.99
CA PRO A 40 -42.95 -4.36 -12.92
C PRO A 40 -42.34 -4.40 -14.34
N ALA A 41 -41.27 -3.62 -14.53
CA ALA A 41 -40.44 -3.76 -15.74
C ALA A 41 -39.69 -5.10 -15.76
N ASP A 42 -39.07 -5.42 -16.89
CA ASP A 42 -38.22 -6.60 -17.00
C ASP A 42 -37.07 -6.53 -15.97
N ARG A 43 -36.66 -7.70 -15.51
CA ARG A 43 -35.60 -7.83 -14.49
C ARG A 43 -34.24 -7.53 -15.11
N LEU A 44 -33.52 -6.60 -14.50
CA LEU A 44 -32.10 -6.35 -14.78
C LEU A 44 -31.24 -7.24 -13.86
N LYS A 45 -30.36 -8.02 -14.47
CA LYS A 45 -29.33 -8.78 -13.71
C LYS A 45 -28.16 -7.86 -13.41
N VAL A 46 -27.82 -7.75 -12.14
CA VAL A 46 -26.67 -6.99 -11.64
C VAL A 46 -25.84 -7.87 -10.74
N THR A 47 -24.53 -7.96 -10.99
CA THR A 47 -23.60 -8.66 -10.12
C THR A 47 -22.77 -7.63 -9.36
N THR A 48 -22.69 -7.77 -8.03
CA THR A 48 -21.83 -6.92 -7.20
C THR A 48 -20.37 -7.33 -7.41
N PRO A 49 -19.42 -6.37 -7.37
CA PRO A 49 -18.00 -6.69 -7.34
C PRO A 49 -17.65 -7.62 -6.18
N ASP A 50 -16.58 -8.38 -6.33
CA ASP A 50 -16.01 -9.19 -5.25
C ASP A 50 -15.34 -8.28 -4.19
N ALA A 51 -14.95 -8.83 -3.06
CA ALA A 51 -14.22 -8.12 -2.01
C ALA A 51 -12.89 -8.80 -1.72
N LEU A 52 -11.88 -7.98 -1.47
CA LEU A 52 -10.57 -8.44 -0.98
C LEU A 52 -10.57 -8.42 0.54
N LEU A 53 -10.09 -9.50 1.13
CA LEU A 53 -9.96 -9.68 2.57
C LEU A 53 -8.53 -10.18 2.89
N ILE A 54 -8.10 -10.00 4.13
CA ILE A 54 -6.89 -10.66 4.64
C ILE A 54 -7.34 -11.78 5.56
N ASP A 55 -6.96 -12.99 5.22
CA ASP A 55 -7.16 -14.20 6.01
C ASP A 55 -5.87 -14.56 6.74
N GLY A 56 -5.96 -15.11 7.95
CA GLY A 56 -4.82 -15.51 8.75
C GLY A 56 -5.14 -15.74 10.21
N PRO A 57 -4.12 -15.91 11.05
CA PRO A 57 -4.28 -16.14 12.48
C PRO A 57 -5.07 -15.03 13.17
N ALA A 58 -5.76 -15.37 14.24
CA ALA A 58 -6.45 -14.38 15.06
C ALA A 58 -5.45 -13.37 15.64
N GLY A 59 -5.74 -12.09 15.46
CA GLY A 59 -4.89 -10.99 15.93
C GLY A 59 -4.70 -9.88 14.90
N ALA A 60 -3.73 -9.02 15.16
CA ALA A 60 -3.40 -7.94 14.23
C ALA A 60 -2.66 -8.49 13.01
N VAL A 61 -3.07 -8.05 11.82
CA VAL A 61 -2.36 -8.35 10.57
C VAL A 61 -0.95 -7.78 10.66
N SER A 62 0.05 -8.62 10.39
CA SER A 62 1.46 -8.25 10.42
C SER A 62 2.05 -8.22 9.02
N PHE A 63 3.00 -7.31 8.82
CA PHE A 63 3.73 -7.12 7.57
C PHE A 63 5.23 -7.20 7.81
N GLU A 64 5.94 -7.65 6.80
CA GLU A 64 7.38 -7.52 6.69
C GLU A 64 7.71 -6.48 5.61
N ALA A 65 8.40 -5.41 6.03
CA ALA A 65 8.91 -4.37 5.16
C ALA A 65 10.31 -3.99 5.64
N LYS A 66 11.33 -4.54 5.00
CA LYS A 66 12.73 -4.39 5.42
C LYS A 66 13.51 -3.66 4.33
N GLY A 67 14.16 -2.57 4.73
CA GLY A 67 14.99 -1.75 3.85
C GLY A 67 16.32 -1.38 4.48
N THR A 68 17.15 -0.69 3.72
CA THR A 68 18.43 -0.15 4.16
C THR A 68 18.38 1.38 4.03
N TYR A 69 19.06 2.08 4.91
CA TYR A 69 19.16 3.54 4.87
C TYR A 69 19.56 4.04 3.48
N GLY A 70 18.85 5.04 2.98
CA GLY A 70 19.03 5.60 1.64
C GLY A 70 18.13 5.00 0.56
N GLN A 71 17.38 3.95 0.85
CA GLN A 71 16.31 3.49 -0.03
C GLN A 71 15.05 4.33 0.14
N THR A 72 14.36 4.56 -0.97
CA THR A 72 13.01 5.15 -0.94
C THR A 72 11.97 4.10 -0.56
N LEU A 73 10.79 4.52 -0.11
CA LEU A 73 9.70 3.60 0.20
C LEU A 73 9.31 2.71 -1.00
N SER A 74 9.42 3.22 -2.22
CA SER A 74 9.10 2.44 -3.43
C SER A 74 10.09 1.31 -3.71
N GLU A 75 11.29 1.37 -3.14
CA GLU A 75 12.34 0.35 -3.30
C GLU A 75 12.29 -0.72 -2.19
N ILE A 76 11.50 -0.49 -1.15
CA ILE A 76 11.38 -1.41 -0.02
C ILE A 76 10.28 -2.42 -0.31
N PRO A 77 10.61 -3.72 -0.39
CA PRO A 77 9.62 -4.76 -0.58
C PRO A 77 8.69 -4.87 0.63
N VAL A 78 7.41 -5.06 0.36
CA VAL A 78 6.38 -5.25 1.40
C VAL A 78 5.67 -6.56 1.15
N GLN A 79 5.51 -7.35 2.19
CA GLN A 79 4.76 -8.61 2.13
C GLN A 79 4.01 -8.85 3.44
N LEU A 80 2.95 -9.63 3.38
CA LEU A 80 2.30 -10.14 4.58
C LEU A 80 3.25 -11.09 5.31
N ALA A 81 3.25 -11.03 6.63
CA ALA A 81 3.97 -11.99 7.44
C ALA A 81 3.43 -13.42 7.23
N THR A 82 4.26 -14.39 7.50
CA THR A 82 3.92 -15.82 7.36
C THR A 82 2.61 -16.16 8.08
N GLY A 83 1.73 -16.86 7.38
CA GLY A 83 0.42 -17.27 7.88
C GLY A 83 -0.73 -16.35 7.47
N PHE A 84 -0.46 -15.17 6.91
CA PHE A 84 -1.48 -14.30 6.34
C PHE A 84 -1.49 -14.39 4.82
N GLN A 85 -2.67 -14.27 4.23
CA GLN A 85 -2.85 -14.25 2.77
C GLN A 85 -3.99 -13.31 2.39
N VAL A 86 -3.99 -12.83 1.15
CA VAL A 86 -5.14 -12.12 0.61
C VAL A 86 -6.09 -13.15 0.00
N VAL A 87 -7.36 -13.01 0.32
CA VAL A 87 -8.43 -13.85 -0.20
C VAL A 87 -9.57 -12.99 -0.75
N ASN A 88 -10.38 -13.56 -1.62
CA ASN A 88 -11.64 -12.96 -2.03
C ASN A 88 -12.76 -13.26 -1.01
N TYR A 89 -13.96 -12.77 -1.24
CA TYR A 89 -15.11 -12.96 -0.35
C TYR A 89 -15.47 -14.44 -0.13
N SER A 90 -15.20 -15.30 -1.09
CA SER A 90 -15.43 -16.75 -0.95
C SER A 90 -14.32 -17.50 -0.21
N GLY A 91 -13.23 -16.82 0.19
CA GLY A 91 -12.06 -17.39 0.85
C GLY A 91 -11.01 -17.96 -0.12
N ALA A 92 -11.15 -17.76 -1.42
CA ALA A 92 -10.15 -18.21 -2.39
C ALA A 92 -8.94 -17.25 -2.39
N PRO A 93 -7.68 -17.78 -2.42
CA PRO A 93 -6.48 -16.95 -2.46
C PRO A 93 -6.43 -16.05 -3.68
N VAL A 94 -5.98 -14.82 -3.48
CA VAL A 94 -5.77 -13.82 -4.52
C VAL A 94 -4.29 -13.43 -4.60
N SER A 95 -3.68 -13.70 -5.76
CA SER A 95 -2.31 -13.30 -6.03
C SER A 95 -2.23 -11.79 -6.29
N GLY A 96 -1.11 -11.18 -5.89
CA GLY A 96 -0.88 -9.77 -6.09
C GLY A 96 0.33 -9.27 -5.33
N THR A 97 0.56 -7.96 -5.39
CA THR A 97 1.70 -7.31 -4.75
C THR A 97 1.25 -6.23 -3.78
N TRP A 98 1.98 -6.11 -2.68
CA TRP A 98 1.87 -4.99 -1.77
C TRP A 98 2.93 -3.96 -2.11
N SER A 99 2.56 -2.69 -2.10
CA SER A 99 3.49 -1.58 -2.30
C SER A 99 3.12 -0.41 -1.41
N PHE A 100 4.11 0.40 -1.05
CA PHE A 100 3.84 1.68 -0.41
C PHE A 100 3.15 2.60 -1.41
N SER A 101 2.01 3.15 -0.99
CA SER A 101 1.26 4.13 -1.76
C SER A 101 1.69 5.56 -1.43
N VAL A 102 1.12 6.55 -2.12
CA VAL A 102 1.27 7.95 -1.74
C VAL A 102 0.77 8.17 -0.31
N ASN A 103 1.50 8.98 0.48
CA ASN A 103 1.03 9.33 1.82
C ASN A 103 -0.22 10.21 1.76
N GLN A 104 -0.84 10.47 2.93
CA GLN A 104 -2.03 11.33 3.04
C GLN A 104 -1.80 12.76 2.50
N SER A 105 -0.56 13.22 2.37
CA SER A 105 -0.18 14.51 1.79
C SER A 105 0.05 14.46 0.28
N GLY A 106 -0.18 13.33 -0.38
CA GLY A 106 0.02 13.16 -1.82
C GLY A 106 1.48 13.00 -2.24
N THR A 107 2.42 12.84 -1.30
CA THR A 107 3.84 12.62 -1.60
C THR A 107 4.06 11.19 -2.09
N SER A 108 4.70 11.04 -3.24
CA SER A 108 5.01 9.74 -3.82
C SER A 108 5.97 8.92 -2.94
N ALA A 109 5.75 7.62 -2.85
CA ALA A 109 6.65 6.70 -2.16
C ALA A 109 8.10 6.75 -2.69
N SER A 110 8.30 7.10 -3.97
CA SER A 110 9.62 7.29 -4.59
C SER A 110 10.40 8.52 -4.11
N SER A 111 9.76 9.39 -3.34
CA SER A 111 10.39 10.63 -2.81
C SER A 111 10.54 10.60 -1.29
N ILE A 112 10.16 9.51 -0.63
CA ILE A 112 10.21 9.37 0.83
C ILE A 112 11.34 8.42 1.20
N TYR A 113 12.27 8.90 2.04
CA TYR A 113 13.37 8.13 2.60
C TYR A 113 13.05 7.87 4.09
N PRO A 114 12.67 6.64 4.48
CA PRO A 114 12.37 6.35 5.87
C PRO A 114 13.63 6.35 6.73
N GLU A 115 13.46 6.78 7.99
CA GLU A 115 14.56 6.89 8.94
C GLU A 115 14.92 5.54 9.56
N VAL A 116 16.21 5.35 9.89
CA VAL A 116 16.66 4.21 10.69
C VAL A 116 16.00 4.27 12.08
N LYS A 117 15.39 3.16 12.50
CA LYS A 117 14.58 3.08 13.72
C LYS A 117 13.43 4.09 13.77
N GLY A 118 12.97 4.56 12.62
CA GLY A 118 11.81 5.44 12.52
C GLY A 118 10.55 4.74 13.03
N THR A 119 9.60 5.54 13.55
CA THR A 119 8.29 5.05 14.04
C THR A 119 7.14 5.51 13.15
N THR A 120 7.44 6.16 12.04
CA THR A 120 6.44 6.66 11.10
C THR A 120 5.81 5.50 10.35
N ALA A 121 4.48 5.41 10.42
CA ALA A 121 3.71 4.47 9.64
C ALA A 121 3.36 5.03 8.26
N TYR A 122 3.54 4.24 7.24
CA TYR A 122 3.22 4.57 5.85
C TYR A 122 2.14 3.64 5.32
N GLN A 123 1.29 4.15 4.45
CA GLN A 123 0.22 3.36 3.86
C GLN A 123 0.78 2.42 2.80
N VAL A 124 0.37 1.16 2.87
CA VAL A 124 0.58 0.16 1.83
C VAL A 124 -0.75 -0.21 1.20
N GLU A 125 -0.71 -0.55 -0.07
CA GLU A 125 -1.88 -0.96 -0.85
C GLU A 125 -1.59 -2.26 -1.58
N PHE A 126 -2.59 -3.12 -1.65
CA PHE A 126 -2.54 -4.38 -2.39
C PHE A 126 -3.05 -4.17 -3.82
N SER A 127 -2.25 -4.61 -4.78
CA SER A 127 -2.62 -4.64 -6.20
C SER A 127 -2.79 -6.09 -6.64
N PRO A 128 -4.03 -6.56 -6.88
CA PRO A 128 -4.28 -7.93 -7.34
C PRO A 128 -3.75 -8.12 -8.76
N GLU A 129 -3.10 -9.26 -9.00
CA GLU A 129 -2.53 -9.60 -10.29
C GLU A 129 -3.61 -10.03 -11.29
N GLY A 130 -3.57 -9.47 -12.51
CA GLY A 130 -4.48 -9.87 -13.60
C GLY A 130 -5.96 -9.55 -13.37
N ALA A 131 -6.31 -8.81 -12.33
CA ALA A 131 -7.70 -8.46 -12.06
C ALA A 131 -8.20 -7.39 -13.04
N PRO A 132 -9.32 -7.61 -13.74
CA PRO A 132 -9.96 -6.56 -14.53
C PRO A 132 -10.42 -5.40 -13.64
N GLU A 133 -10.50 -4.22 -14.23
CA GLU A 133 -11.07 -3.05 -13.56
C GLU A 133 -12.48 -3.34 -13.03
N GLY A 134 -12.75 -3.00 -11.80
CA GLY A 134 -14.05 -3.21 -11.15
C GLY A 134 -14.33 -4.65 -10.68
N GLN A 135 -13.39 -5.58 -10.81
CA GLN A 135 -13.55 -6.93 -10.25
C GLN A 135 -13.74 -6.91 -8.74
N TYR A 136 -12.98 -6.07 -8.04
CA TYR A 136 -13.09 -5.89 -6.60
C TYR A 136 -13.70 -4.53 -6.26
N GLY A 137 -14.63 -4.53 -5.32
CA GLY A 137 -15.35 -3.31 -4.88
C GLY A 137 -14.64 -2.53 -3.79
N ASN A 138 -13.53 -3.04 -3.27
CA ASN A 138 -12.72 -2.40 -2.25
C ASN A 138 -11.23 -2.47 -2.58
N SER A 139 -10.46 -1.53 -2.07
CA SER A 139 -9.00 -1.63 -2.00
C SER A 139 -8.57 -2.10 -0.61
N LEU A 140 -7.52 -2.91 -0.56
CA LEU A 140 -6.89 -3.27 0.70
C LEU A 140 -5.73 -2.32 0.97
N THR A 141 -5.89 -1.51 2.01
CA THR A 141 -4.84 -0.62 2.50
C THR A 141 -4.54 -0.88 3.97
N ARG A 142 -3.28 -0.72 4.37
CA ARG A 142 -2.83 -0.86 5.77
C ARG A 142 -1.72 0.14 6.04
N ASN A 143 -1.50 0.44 7.31
CA ASN A 143 -0.36 1.23 7.76
C ASN A 143 0.75 0.30 8.23
N VAL A 144 1.95 0.48 7.72
CA VAL A 144 3.13 -0.33 8.00
C VAL A 144 4.30 0.58 8.38
N ILE A 145 5.02 0.22 9.43
CA ILE A 145 6.28 0.87 9.81
C ILE A 145 7.40 0.01 9.22
N PRO A 146 8.19 0.52 8.24
CA PRO A 146 9.28 -0.24 7.68
C PRO A 146 10.44 -0.36 8.68
N GLU A 147 11.08 -1.52 8.71
CA GLU A 147 12.31 -1.75 9.46
C GLU A 147 13.51 -1.35 8.60
N ILE A 148 14.20 -0.26 8.96
CA ILE A 148 15.32 0.27 8.20
C ILE A 148 16.63 -0.06 8.91
N ALA A 149 17.45 -0.88 8.26
CA ALA A 149 18.79 -1.17 8.72
C ALA A 149 19.73 0.02 8.44
N PRO A 150 20.68 0.32 9.33
CA PRO A 150 21.71 1.31 9.06
C PRO A 150 22.59 0.83 7.89
N LYS A 151 23.06 1.78 7.11
CA LYS A 151 24.04 1.51 6.05
C LYS A 151 25.45 1.57 6.64
N GLU A 152 26.29 0.62 6.24
CA GLU A 152 27.69 0.64 6.64
C GLU A 152 28.40 1.83 5.98
N LEU A 153 29.08 2.61 6.81
CA LEU A 153 29.90 3.74 6.36
C LEU A 153 31.33 3.26 6.18
N ARG A 154 31.90 3.51 5.01
CA ARG A 154 33.31 3.23 4.74
C ARG A 154 34.06 4.53 4.55
N ALA A 155 35.02 4.79 5.41
CA ALA A 155 35.97 5.89 5.21
C ALA A 155 37.06 5.47 4.22
N VAL A 156 37.22 6.22 3.16
CA VAL A 156 38.26 6.01 2.16
C VAL A 156 39.14 7.25 2.09
N LEU A 157 40.44 7.07 2.29
CA LEU A 157 41.41 8.12 2.01
C LEU A 157 41.66 8.16 0.51
N THR A 158 41.15 9.19 -0.15
CA THR A 158 41.18 9.31 -1.63
C THR A 158 42.42 10.03 -2.18
N THR A 159 43.20 10.62 -1.29
CA THR A 159 44.45 11.36 -1.69
C THR A 159 45.63 10.93 -0.83
N PRO A 160 46.84 10.79 -1.41
CA PRO A 160 48.04 10.66 -0.62
C PRO A 160 48.19 11.89 0.30
N ILE A 161 48.57 11.63 1.54
CA ILE A 161 48.79 12.69 2.52
C ILE A 161 50.19 13.26 2.21
N GLU A 162 50.20 14.37 1.52
CA GLU A 162 51.44 15.14 1.32
C GLU A 162 51.40 16.37 2.20
N LYS A 163 52.46 16.58 2.93
CA LYS A 163 52.64 17.76 3.76
C LYS A 163 53.96 18.39 3.39
N ASP A 164 53.89 19.66 2.96
CA ASP A 164 55.10 20.49 2.86
C ASP A 164 55.68 20.72 4.26
N TYR A 165 57.00 20.65 4.37
CA TYR A 165 57.67 20.86 5.65
C TYR A 165 57.46 22.29 6.12
N ASP A 166 56.71 22.46 7.19
CA ASP A 166 56.39 23.77 7.81
C ASP A 166 56.99 23.90 9.23
N GLY A 167 57.90 23.02 9.61
CA GLY A 167 58.50 22.96 10.95
C GLY A 167 57.67 22.27 12.02
N SER A 168 56.52 21.67 11.65
CA SER A 168 55.63 20.97 12.55
C SER A 168 55.51 19.51 12.16
N THR A 169 55.30 18.62 13.13
CA THR A 169 55.01 17.19 12.91
C THR A 169 53.52 16.90 12.83
N ASP A 170 52.65 17.93 12.98
CA ASP A 170 51.21 17.75 12.98
C ASP A 170 50.69 17.64 11.55
N ILE A 171 49.95 16.60 11.25
CA ILE A 171 49.33 16.34 9.96
C ILE A 171 47.82 16.52 10.11
N ALA A 172 47.25 17.52 9.47
CA ALA A 172 45.81 17.66 9.38
C ALA A 172 45.26 16.70 8.32
N LEU A 173 44.61 15.66 8.76
CA LEU A 173 43.92 14.70 7.86
C LEU A 173 42.59 15.28 7.39
N LYS A 174 42.45 15.50 6.09
CA LYS A 174 41.13 15.67 5.48
C LYS A 174 40.65 14.32 4.99
N ALA A 175 39.76 13.70 5.74
CA ALA A 175 39.09 12.47 5.32
C ALA A 175 37.79 12.82 4.60
N THR A 176 37.59 12.26 3.43
CA THR A 176 36.26 12.25 2.77
C THR A 176 35.59 10.95 3.17
N VAL A 177 34.45 11.07 3.83
CA VAL A 177 33.64 9.88 4.17
C VAL A 177 32.64 9.69 3.03
N GLU A 178 32.78 8.62 2.28
CA GLU A 178 31.78 8.22 1.29
C GLU A 178 30.74 7.33 1.98
N ILE A 179 29.49 7.82 1.97
CA ILE A 179 28.36 7.01 2.39
C ILE A 179 27.78 6.35 1.16
N GLY A 180 27.90 5.06 1.09
CA GLY A 180 27.07 4.31 0.22
C GLY A 180 27.63 3.73 -1.04
N THR A 181 26.77 3.30 -1.93
CA THR A 181 27.06 2.69 -3.22
C THR A 181 27.97 3.59 -4.06
N PRO A 182 28.96 3.06 -4.80
CA PRO A 182 29.82 3.84 -5.67
C PRO A 182 28.95 4.67 -6.63
N GLY A 183 29.05 6.00 -6.54
CA GLY A 183 28.39 6.94 -7.45
C GLY A 183 27.39 7.93 -6.83
N GLN A 184 27.03 7.82 -5.56
CA GLN A 184 26.27 8.85 -4.84
C GLN A 184 27.13 9.47 -3.74
N SER A 185 27.57 10.70 -3.95
CA SER A 185 28.21 11.52 -2.93
C SER A 185 27.13 12.20 -2.09
N ASP A 186 26.83 11.65 -0.95
CA ASP A 186 26.13 12.41 0.07
C ASP A 186 27.13 13.37 0.71
N ASN A 187 26.91 14.68 0.56
CA ASN A 187 27.70 15.72 1.20
C ASN A 187 27.56 15.62 2.73
N ILE A 188 28.48 14.92 3.36
CA ILE A 188 28.62 15.03 4.81
C ILE A 188 29.39 16.33 5.07
N GLN A 189 28.69 17.31 5.65
CA GLN A 189 29.32 18.53 6.14
C GLN A 189 30.33 18.17 7.25
N ASN A 190 31.53 18.76 7.12
CA ASN A 190 32.65 18.67 8.04
C ASN A 190 32.21 18.77 9.51
N TYR A 191 32.42 17.72 10.27
CA TYR A 191 32.50 17.82 11.72
C TYR A 191 33.94 18.20 12.08
N ASN A 192 34.12 19.42 12.57
CA ASN A 192 35.33 19.87 13.27
C ASN A 192 35.34 19.26 14.68
#